data_ae8f795c088b3f37a67991626a5dbae4
#
_entry.id   ae8f795c088b3f37a67991626a5dbae4
#
_cell.length_a   1.000
_cell.length_b   1.000
_cell.length_c   1.000
_cell.angle_alpha   90.00
_cell.angle_beta   90.00
_cell.angle_gamma   90.00
#
_symmetry.space_group_name_H-M   'P 1'
#
loop_
_entity.id
_entity.type
_entity.pdbx_description
1 polymer ?
#
loop_
_entity_poly.entity_id
_entity_poly.type
_entity_poly.pdbx_seq_one_letter_code
_entity_poly.pdbx_strand_id
1 'polypeptide(L)'
;MKCARTLLLFLLPGAAGAAPENATLVYRPAHRELVYTFGGAPAARRIRPGTRIVTWTEDCYDGAVTKPGQIPSKVVAPGHDNPQTGPFFVEGAEPGDTLVVKIEKLEPARDWAISSSFPGFGALNGTDRTALLGSDLPETVWFYQVDRSRGVARARSQDDQFSWEVPLAPFLGCLGVAPASGEVRSTIVPDNFGGNMDCPEVRAGNTVYLGVRVPGGLLSFGDGHYAMGDGEIIGTAIEGAMNVELTVDLVKKRETPWPRIENADWIMSVGAGRPLEDAARVAFKDMVAWVREKSGLAEMDAYEFVSQNARAPIVQMVDPEYTVLVKVPKARLPGPAKH
;
A
#
# COMPACT_ATOMS: atom_id res chain seq x y z
N MET A 1 63.22 -47.79 -11.75
CA MET A 1 61.78 -48.12 -11.90
C MET A 1 61.00 -47.16 -11.02
N LYS A 2 60.35 -46.13 -11.61
CA LYS A 2 59.52 -45.17 -10.90
C LYS A 2 58.06 -45.47 -11.24
N CYS A 3 57.28 -45.92 -10.24
CA CYS A 3 55.84 -46.14 -10.36
C CYS A 3 55.09 -44.82 -10.25
N ALA A 4 54.44 -44.42 -11.31
CA ALA A 4 53.50 -43.28 -11.28
C ALA A 4 52.11 -43.78 -10.83
N ARG A 5 51.60 -43.23 -9.75
CA ARG A 5 50.21 -43.44 -9.30
C ARG A 5 49.32 -42.37 -9.93
N THR A 6 48.44 -42.77 -10.81
CA THR A 6 47.39 -41.94 -11.38
C THR A 6 46.25 -41.86 -10.38
N LEU A 7 45.95 -40.62 -9.94
CA LEU A 7 44.81 -40.32 -9.05
C LEU A 7 43.61 -40.01 -9.94
N LEU A 8 42.60 -40.87 -9.93
CA LEU A 8 41.32 -40.63 -10.64
C LEU A 8 40.42 -39.80 -9.70
N LEU A 9 40.16 -38.54 -10.07
CA LEU A 9 39.19 -37.68 -9.40
C LEU A 9 37.80 -38.00 -9.93
N PHE A 10 36.94 -38.61 -9.14
CA PHE A 10 35.51 -38.74 -9.45
C PHE A 10 34.80 -37.40 -9.10
N LEU A 11 34.40 -36.69 -10.14
CA LEU A 11 33.44 -35.59 -10.04
C LEU A 11 32.03 -36.19 -9.87
N LEU A 12 31.47 -36.05 -8.68
CA LEU A 12 30.05 -36.29 -8.45
C LEU A 12 29.24 -35.14 -9.05
N PRO A 13 28.19 -35.41 -9.84
CA PRO A 13 27.31 -34.35 -10.31
C PRO A 13 26.54 -33.79 -9.11
N GLY A 14 26.74 -32.50 -8.83
CA GLY A 14 25.94 -31.77 -7.86
C GLY A 14 24.47 -31.80 -8.29
N ALA A 15 23.61 -32.40 -7.48
CA ALA A 15 22.17 -32.28 -7.66
C ALA A 15 21.81 -30.80 -7.56
N ALA A 16 21.41 -30.22 -8.69
CA ALA A 16 20.73 -28.92 -8.68
C ALA A 16 19.40 -29.13 -7.92
N GLY A 17 19.40 -28.75 -6.66
CA GLY A 17 18.17 -28.72 -5.87
C GLY A 17 17.16 -27.84 -6.58
N ALA A 18 15.98 -28.39 -6.90
CA ALA A 18 14.85 -27.60 -7.34
C ALA A 18 14.63 -26.45 -6.34
N ALA A 19 14.46 -25.23 -6.85
CA ALA A 19 14.09 -24.10 -5.99
C ALA A 19 12.86 -24.51 -5.17
N PRO A 20 12.80 -24.22 -3.87
CA PRO A 20 11.68 -24.60 -3.04
C PRO A 20 10.40 -24.00 -3.66
N GLU A 21 9.41 -24.86 -3.87
CA GLU A 21 8.09 -24.45 -4.33
C GLU A 21 7.56 -23.37 -3.38
N ASN A 22 7.21 -22.18 -3.88
CA ASN A 22 6.78 -21.05 -3.05
C ASN A 22 5.60 -21.49 -2.17
N ALA A 23 5.78 -21.47 -0.87
CA ALA A 23 4.74 -21.89 0.08
C ALA A 23 3.52 -20.96 -0.06
N THR A 24 2.31 -21.53 -0.12
CA THR A 24 1.07 -20.77 -0.05
C THR A 24 0.48 -20.84 1.36
N LEU A 25 0.28 -19.68 1.97
CA LEU A 25 -0.46 -19.52 3.22
C LEU A 25 -1.89 -19.06 2.92
N VAL A 26 -2.86 -19.91 3.18
CA VAL A 26 -4.27 -19.49 3.22
C VAL A 26 -4.58 -19.06 4.65
N TYR A 27 -4.85 -17.77 4.85
CA TYR A 27 -5.14 -17.19 6.16
C TYR A 27 -6.45 -16.42 6.12
N ARG A 28 -7.40 -16.83 6.93
CA ARG A 28 -8.70 -16.17 7.06
C ARG A 28 -8.88 -15.76 8.52
N PRO A 29 -8.42 -14.55 8.90
CA PRO A 29 -8.59 -14.08 10.27
C PRO A 29 -10.08 -13.99 10.63
N ALA A 30 -10.42 -14.34 11.86
CA ALA A 30 -11.68 -13.91 12.42
C ALA A 30 -11.62 -12.39 12.70
N HIS A 31 -12.77 -11.73 12.68
CA HIS A 31 -12.84 -10.27 12.89
C HIS A 31 -12.05 -9.79 14.13
N ARG A 32 -12.16 -10.50 15.27
CA ARG A 32 -11.42 -10.20 16.50
C ARG A 32 -9.87 -10.35 16.41
N GLU A 33 -9.37 -10.89 15.30
CA GLU A 33 -7.93 -11.06 15.04
C GLU A 33 -7.37 -9.93 14.17
N LEU A 34 -8.24 -9.02 13.70
CA LEU A 34 -7.84 -7.82 12.97
C LEU A 34 -7.16 -6.85 13.93
N VAL A 35 -6.24 -6.02 13.40
CA VAL A 35 -5.49 -5.05 14.18
C VAL A 35 -5.74 -3.63 13.65
N TYR A 36 -5.67 -2.64 14.53
CA TYR A 36 -5.99 -1.23 14.22
C TYR A 36 -4.77 -0.32 14.38
N THR A 37 -3.58 -0.94 14.43
CA THR A 37 -2.31 -0.21 14.54
C THR A 37 -1.24 -0.89 13.71
N PHE A 38 -0.32 -0.09 13.18
CA PHE A 38 1.00 -0.53 12.74
C PHE A 38 1.95 -0.51 13.95
N GLY A 39 2.54 -1.67 14.27
CA GLY A 39 3.27 -1.88 15.53
C GLY A 39 2.36 -2.21 16.71
N GLY A 40 2.96 -2.65 17.82
CA GLY A 40 2.26 -2.96 19.08
C GLY A 40 1.58 -4.34 19.14
N ALA A 41 1.07 -4.85 18.04
CA ALA A 41 0.42 -6.16 17.99
C ALA A 41 1.43 -7.30 17.77
N PRO A 42 1.22 -8.48 18.37
CA PRO A 42 2.04 -9.67 18.11
C PRO A 42 1.78 -10.18 16.69
N ALA A 43 2.75 -10.88 16.12
CA ALA A 43 2.61 -11.50 14.81
C ALA A 43 1.45 -12.53 14.79
N ALA A 44 0.49 -12.31 13.87
CA ALA A 44 -0.58 -13.27 13.64
C ALA A 44 -0.05 -14.58 13.02
N ARG A 45 0.92 -14.48 12.12
CA ARG A 45 1.58 -15.60 11.45
C ARG A 45 3.05 -15.29 11.18
N ARG A 46 3.87 -16.34 11.11
CA ARG A 46 5.25 -16.28 10.63
C ARG A 46 5.29 -16.88 9.23
N ILE A 47 5.99 -16.19 8.32
CA ILE A 47 6.11 -16.60 6.91
C ILE A 47 7.58 -16.56 6.48
N ARG A 48 7.93 -17.39 5.50
CA ARG A 48 9.24 -17.33 4.85
C ARG A 48 9.20 -16.36 3.67
N PRO A 49 10.33 -15.74 3.29
CA PRO A 49 10.44 -15.03 2.02
C PRO A 49 9.97 -15.94 0.84
N GLY A 50 9.27 -15.35 -0.12
CA GLY A 50 8.64 -16.05 -1.23
C GLY A 50 7.26 -16.65 -0.91
N THR A 51 6.72 -16.49 0.29
CA THR A 51 5.38 -17.00 0.63
C THR A 51 4.30 -16.20 -0.08
N ARG A 52 3.41 -16.92 -0.77
CA ARG A 52 2.14 -16.40 -1.30
C ARG A 52 1.08 -16.44 -0.20
N ILE A 53 0.43 -15.31 0.06
CA ILE A 53 -0.66 -15.17 1.03
C ILE A 53 -1.97 -15.05 0.27
N VAL A 54 -2.95 -15.89 0.61
CA VAL A 54 -4.34 -15.82 0.14
C VAL A 54 -5.20 -15.53 1.34
N THR A 55 -5.84 -14.35 1.35
CA THR A 55 -6.54 -13.85 2.53
C THR A 55 -7.70 -12.93 2.14
N TRP A 56 -8.23 -12.20 3.11
CA TRP A 56 -9.21 -11.13 2.92
C TRP A 56 -8.92 -9.98 3.88
N THR A 57 -9.48 -8.81 3.59
CA THR A 57 -9.49 -7.65 4.48
C THR A 57 -10.91 -7.18 4.71
N GLU A 58 -11.18 -6.57 5.85
CA GLU A 58 -12.43 -5.87 6.12
C GLU A 58 -12.41 -4.46 5.49
N ASP A 59 -13.57 -3.80 5.40
CA ASP A 59 -13.66 -2.39 5.00
C ASP A 59 -13.21 -1.44 6.11
N CYS A 60 -12.96 -0.16 5.78
CA CYS A 60 -12.47 0.85 6.73
C CYS A 60 -13.45 1.11 7.90
N TYR A 61 -14.72 0.76 7.76
CA TYR A 61 -15.75 0.92 8.79
C TYR A 61 -15.89 -0.30 9.71
N ASP A 62 -14.92 -1.21 9.73
CA ASP A 62 -14.92 -2.43 10.55
C ASP A 62 -16.13 -3.36 10.27
N GLY A 63 -16.68 -3.30 9.05
CA GLY A 63 -17.88 -4.04 8.65
C GLY A 63 -19.17 -3.57 9.35
N ALA A 64 -19.14 -2.43 10.06
CA ALA A 64 -20.26 -1.95 10.84
C ALA A 64 -21.36 -1.29 10.01
N VAL A 65 -21.02 -0.70 8.85
CA VAL A 65 -21.99 -0.09 7.93
C VAL A 65 -22.40 -1.10 6.88
N THR A 66 -23.57 -1.69 7.02
CA THR A 66 -24.03 -2.82 6.21
C THR A 66 -25.26 -2.53 5.35
N LYS A 67 -25.88 -1.36 5.54
CA LYS A 67 -27.11 -0.96 4.82
C LYS A 67 -27.23 0.55 4.71
N PRO A 68 -27.95 1.06 3.70
CA PRO A 68 -28.23 2.49 3.56
C PRO A 68 -28.82 3.09 4.84
N GLY A 69 -28.45 4.35 5.12
CA GLY A 69 -28.92 5.11 6.27
C GLY A 69 -28.21 4.85 7.60
N GLN A 70 -27.27 3.90 7.65
CA GLN A 70 -26.37 3.79 8.78
C GLN A 70 -25.28 4.86 8.66
N ILE A 71 -25.03 5.57 9.77
CA ILE A 71 -24.06 6.66 9.86
C ILE A 71 -22.82 6.12 10.56
N PRO A 72 -21.61 6.17 9.93
CA PRO A 72 -20.38 5.59 10.49
C PRO A 72 -20.06 6.03 11.90
N SER A 73 -20.13 7.33 12.21
CA SER A 73 -19.86 7.87 13.56
C SER A 73 -20.78 7.31 14.67
N LYS A 74 -21.89 6.65 14.30
CA LYS A 74 -22.84 6.08 15.24
C LYS A 74 -22.74 4.56 15.38
N VAL A 75 -22.08 3.88 14.41
CA VAL A 75 -22.06 2.41 14.37
C VAL A 75 -20.64 1.85 14.43
N VAL A 76 -19.63 2.56 13.98
CA VAL A 76 -18.22 2.17 14.12
C VAL A 76 -17.77 2.43 15.57
N ALA A 77 -17.15 1.45 16.18
CA ALA A 77 -16.63 1.63 17.54
C ALA A 77 -15.40 2.57 17.51
N PRO A 78 -15.23 3.46 18.49
CA PRO A 78 -14.09 4.35 18.55
C PRO A 78 -12.75 3.59 18.47
N GLY A 79 -11.87 4.00 17.57
CA GLY A 79 -10.56 3.37 17.32
C GLY A 79 -10.62 2.07 16.53
N HIS A 80 -11.76 1.75 15.92
CA HIS A 80 -11.93 0.60 15.03
C HIS A 80 -11.97 0.99 13.55
N ASP A 81 -11.31 2.09 13.21
CA ASP A 81 -11.15 2.51 11.82
C ASP A 81 -10.01 1.73 11.14
N ASN A 82 -10.16 1.42 9.87
CA ASN A 82 -9.18 0.76 9.01
C ASN A 82 -8.57 -0.52 9.62
N PRO A 83 -9.39 -1.56 9.91
CA PRO A 83 -8.89 -2.85 10.42
C PRO A 83 -7.94 -3.51 9.43
N GLN A 84 -6.83 -4.06 9.95
CA GLN A 84 -5.80 -4.66 9.14
C GLN A 84 -5.72 -6.17 9.33
N THR A 85 -5.44 -6.89 8.25
CA THR A 85 -5.04 -8.30 8.24
C THR A 85 -3.54 -8.41 8.44
N GLY A 86 -3.13 -9.18 9.44
CA GLY A 86 -1.74 -9.31 9.90
C GLY A 86 -1.64 -9.16 11.41
N PRO A 87 -0.47 -8.80 11.98
CA PRO A 87 0.82 -8.65 11.30
C PRO A 87 1.46 -9.98 10.89
N PHE A 88 2.13 -10.00 9.73
CA PHE A 88 2.92 -11.14 9.29
C PHE A 88 4.40 -10.92 9.61
N PHE A 89 4.99 -11.83 10.39
CA PHE A 89 6.42 -11.83 10.66
C PHE A 89 7.16 -12.55 9.53
N VAL A 90 8.01 -11.84 8.78
CA VAL A 90 8.83 -12.42 7.71
C VAL A 90 10.14 -12.94 8.29
N GLU A 91 10.36 -14.24 8.19
CA GLU A 91 11.56 -14.89 8.75
C GLU A 91 12.85 -14.34 8.12
N GLY A 92 13.80 -13.99 8.96
CA GLY A 92 15.09 -13.44 8.56
C GLY A 92 15.08 -11.96 8.15
N ALA A 93 13.92 -11.28 8.16
CA ALA A 93 13.87 -9.85 7.93
C ALA A 93 14.40 -9.06 9.14
N GLU A 94 15.35 -8.17 8.89
CA GLU A 94 16.02 -7.33 9.89
C GLU A 94 16.00 -5.86 9.47
N PRO A 95 16.07 -4.91 10.41
CA PRO A 95 16.20 -3.49 10.07
C PRO A 95 17.32 -3.23 9.05
N GLY A 96 17.03 -2.42 8.03
CA GLY A 96 17.92 -2.17 6.89
C GLY A 96 17.74 -3.12 5.70
N ASP A 97 16.83 -4.09 5.81
CA ASP A 97 16.36 -4.90 4.69
C ASP A 97 15.13 -4.25 4.03
N THR A 98 14.66 -4.82 2.93
CA THR A 98 13.43 -4.40 2.24
C THR A 98 12.51 -5.59 2.05
N LEU A 99 11.25 -5.48 2.50
CA LEU A 99 10.19 -6.38 2.07
C LEU A 99 9.76 -6.04 0.64
N VAL A 100 9.53 -7.08 -0.16
CA VAL A 100 9.04 -6.99 -1.52
C VAL A 100 7.66 -7.62 -1.56
N VAL A 101 6.62 -6.80 -1.71
CA VAL A 101 5.23 -7.25 -1.72
C VAL A 101 4.70 -7.17 -3.14
N LYS A 102 4.58 -8.32 -3.80
CA LYS A 102 3.98 -8.42 -5.12
C LYS A 102 2.49 -8.64 -4.97
N ILE A 103 1.69 -7.69 -5.43
CA ILE A 103 0.23 -7.80 -5.39
C ILE A 103 -0.22 -8.57 -6.63
N GLU A 104 -0.80 -9.74 -6.42
CA GLU A 104 -1.17 -10.64 -7.52
C GLU A 104 -2.63 -10.47 -7.90
N LYS A 105 -3.51 -10.33 -6.89
CA LYS A 105 -4.94 -10.25 -7.11
C LYS A 105 -5.64 -9.47 -6.01
N LEU A 106 -6.54 -8.57 -6.40
CA LEU A 106 -7.45 -7.84 -5.53
C LEU A 106 -8.84 -7.90 -6.14
N GLU A 107 -9.80 -8.40 -5.40
CA GLU A 107 -11.18 -8.49 -5.86
C GLU A 107 -12.15 -8.04 -4.76
N PRO A 108 -13.19 -7.26 -5.09
CA PRO A 108 -14.27 -6.97 -4.18
C PRO A 108 -14.80 -8.26 -3.51
N ALA A 109 -14.85 -8.28 -2.19
CA ALA A 109 -15.38 -9.43 -1.44
C ALA A 109 -16.90 -9.38 -1.30
N ARG A 110 -17.52 -8.20 -1.55
CA ARG A 110 -18.96 -7.96 -1.42
C ARG A 110 -19.53 -7.33 -2.70
N ASP A 111 -20.84 -7.44 -2.89
CA ASP A 111 -21.58 -6.83 -4.00
C ASP A 111 -22.08 -5.41 -3.64
N TRP A 112 -21.51 -4.82 -2.62
CA TRP A 112 -21.79 -3.48 -2.15
C TRP A 112 -20.51 -2.84 -1.57
N ALA A 113 -20.50 -1.53 -1.54
CA ALA A 113 -19.43 -0.70 -1.00
C ALA A 113 -20.01 0.61 -0.45
N ILE A 114 -19.19 1.39 0.24
CA ILE A 114 -19.62 2.59 0.93
C ILE A 114 -18.62 3.70 0.66
N SER A 115 -19.11 4.93 0.57
CA SER A 115 -18.29 6.13 0.71
C SER A 115 -19.01 7.08 1.66
N SER A 116 -18.27 7.86 2.43
CA SER A 116 -18.86 8.83 3.36
C SER A 116 -18.03 10.08 3.53
N SER A 117 -18.69 11.17 3.91
CA SER A 117 -18.03 12.32 4.50
C SER A 117 -18.13 12.25 6.02
N PHE A 118 -17.14 12.81 6.71
CA PHE A 118 -17.15 12.97 8.17
C PHE A 118 -17.03 14.44 8.53
N PRO A 119 -17.72 14.92 9.61
CA PRO A 119 -17.52 16.26 10.12
C PRO A 119 -16.06 16.51 10.49
N GLY A 120 -15.48 17.59 10.00
CA GLY A 120 -14.08 17.94 10.28
C GLY A 120 -13.02 17.09 9.54
N PHE A 121 -13.42 16.16 8.68
CA PHE A 121 -12.52 15.32 7.89
C PHE A 121 -12.85 15.44 6.39
N GLY A 122 -11.82 15.43 5.53
CA GLY A 122 -11.97 15.66 4.08
C GLY A 122 -11.28 16.94 3.62
N ALA A 123 -10.87 16.98 2.35
CA ALA A 123 -10.06 18.06 1.78
C ALA A 123 -10.76 19.42 1.74
N LEU A 124 -12.10 19.43 1.69
CA LEU A 124 -12.90 20.66 1.63
C LEU A 124 -13.51 21.07 2.97
N ASN A 125 -13.17 20.36 4.05
CA ASN A 125 -13.44 20.79 5.41
C ASN A 125 -12.45 21.89 5.83
N GLY A 126 -12.74 22.55 6.99
CA GLY A 126 -11.88 23.61 7.51
C GLY A 126 -10.44 23.12 7.76
N THR A 127 -9.50 24.02 7.49
CA THR A 127 -8.08 23.79 7.82
C THR A 127 -7.67 24.80 8.89
N ASP A 128 -6.47 24.65 9.48
CA ASP A 128 -5.91 25.62 10.42
C ASP A 128 -5.82 27.05 9.86
N ARG A 129 -5.82 27.20 8.53
CA ARG A 129 -5.79 28.50 7.84
C ARG A 129 -7.16 28.97 7.40
N THR A 130 -8.11 28.05 7.31
CA THR A 130 -9.50 28.32 6.92
C THR A 130 -10.36 27.94 8.12
N ALA A 131 -10.21 28.68 9.23
CA ALA A 131 -11.07 28.51 10.37
C ALA A 131 -12.52 28.82 9.97
N LEU A 132 -13.36 27.81 10.03
CA LEU A 132 -14.78 27.99 9.76
C LEU A 132 -15.44 28.50 11.04
N LEU A 133 -16.11 29.65 10.94
CA LEU A 133 -17.06 30.10 11.96
C LEU A 133 -18.43 29.42 11.78
N GLY A 134 -18.58 28.60 10.72
CA GLY A 134 -19.77 27.83 10.43
C GLY A 134 -19.68 26.38 10.88
N SER A 135 -20.75 25.63 10.64
CA SER A 135 -20.77 24.18 10.88
C SER A 135 -19.87 23.44 9.89
N ASP A 136 -19.28 22.34 10.34
CA ASP A 136 -18.64 21.36 9.47
C ASP A 136 -19.60 20.86 8.39
N LEU A 137 -19.03 20.31 7.31
CA LEU A 137 -19.84 19.60 6.31
C LEU A 137 -20.58 18.43 6.97
N PRO A 138 -21.82 18.13 6.54
CA PRO A 138 -22.61 17.07 7.16
C PRO A 138 -21.99 15.70 6.89
N GLU A 139 -22.11 14.80 7.85
CA GLU A 139 -21.83 13.40 7.64
C GLU A 139 -22.87 12.80 6.69
N THR A 140 -22.41 12.32 5.56
CA THR A 140 -23.27 11.79 4.48
C THR A 140 -22.70 10.48 3.99
N VAL A 141 -23.57 9.51 3.73
CA VAL A 141 -23.19 8.17 3.28
C VAL A 141 -23.76 7.87 1.90
N TRP A 142 -22.92 7.38 1.00
CA TRP A 142 -23.32 6.84 -0.29
C TRP A 142 -23.11 5.33 -0.27
N PHE A 143 -24.19 4.60 -0.48
CA PHE A 143 -24.15 3.16 -0.59
C PHE A 143 -24.09 2.74 -2.06
N TYR A 144 -23.01 2.04 -2.44
CA TYR A 144 -22.77 1.61 -3.80
C TYR A 144 -23.20 0.17 -4.01
N GLN A 145 -23.90 -0.11 -5.10
CA GLN A 145 -24.11 -1.45 -5.61
C GLN A 145 -22.96 -1.82 -6.54
N VAL A 146 -22.32 -2.96 -6.32
CA VAL A 146 -21.17 -3.42 -7.08
C VAL A 146 -21.59 -4.49 -8.08
N ASP A 147 -21.44 -4.19 -9.35
CA ASP A 147 -21.63 -5.15 -10.46
C ASP A 147 -20.26 -5.62 -10.96
N ARG A 148 -19.82 -6.76 -10.42
CA ARG A 148 -18.52 -7.36 -10.79
C ARG A 148 -18.50 -7.81 -12.24
N SER A 149 -19.64 -8.19 -12.82
CA SER A 149 -19.71 -8.66 -14.21
C SER A 149 -19.48 -7.53 -15.21
N ARG A 150 -19.93 -6.32 -14.87
CA ARG A 150 -19.71 -5.10 -15.66
C ARG A 150 -18.46 -4.33 -15.21
N GLY A 151 -17.88 -4.68 -14.06
CA GLY A 151 -16.72 -3.97 -13.51
C GLY A 151 -17.05 -2.56 -13.04
N VAL A 152 -18.22 -2.32 -12.46
CA VAL A 152 -18.65 -0.98 -12.01
C VAL A 152 -19.27 -1.00 -10.62
N ALA A 153 -19.15 0.12 -9.91
CA ALA A 153 -19.90 0.45 -8.71
C ALA A 153 -20.89 1.58 -9.03
N ARG A 154 -22.13 1.44 -8.60
CA ARG A 154 -23.20 2.40 -8.85
C ARG A 154 -23.74 2.97 -7.55
N ALA A 155 -23.86 4.29 -7.49
CA ALA A 155 -24.55 5.02 -6.42
C ALA A 155 -25.67 5.88 -6.94
N ARG A 156 -26.47 6.39 -5.99
CA ARG A 156 -27.52 7.37 -6.22
C ARG A 156 -27.27 8.62 -5.39
N SER A 157 -27.81 9.75 -5.88
CA SER A 157 -27.88 10.99 -5.10
C SER A 157 -28.77 10.79 -3.85
N GLN A 158 -28.59 11.66 -2.85
CA GLN A 158 -29.35 11.58 -1.59
C GLN A 158 -30.87 11.74 -1.78
N ASP A 159 -31.29 12.39 -2.86
CA ASP A 159 -32.69 12.59 -3.25
C ASP A 159 -33.20 11.54 -4.26
N ASP A 160 -32.38 10.52 -4.58
CA ASP A 160 -32.66 9.47 -5.54
C ASP A 160 -32.94 9.92 -7.00
N GLN A 161 -32.73 11.19 -7.32
CA GLN A 161 -33.05 11.71 -8.64
C GLN A 161 -31.94 11.43 -9.68
N PHE A 162 -30.70 11.24 -9.22
CA PHE A 162 -29.54 10.99 -10.08
C PHE A 162 -28.84 9.71 -9.69
N SER A 163 -28.18 9.11 -10.66
CA SER A 163 -27.29 7.98 -10.42
C SER A 163 -26.02 8.13 -11.24
N TRP A 164 -24.92 7.56 -10.75
CA TRP A 164 -23.66 7.50 -11.48
C TRP A 164 -22.99 6.14 -11.31
N GLU A 165 -22.14 5.80 -12.24
CA GLU A 165 -21.32 4.59 -12.20
C GLU A 165 -19.84 4.98 -12.16
N VAL A 166 -19.05 4.22 -11.39
CA VAL A 166 -17.61 4.35 -11.31
C VAL A 166 -17.00 3.01 -11.71
N PRO A 167 -16.07 2.96 -12.69
CA PRO A 167 -15.34 1.74 -13.02
C PRO A 167 -14.57 1.21 -11.80
N LEU A 168 -14.60 -0.09 -11.57
CA LEU A 168 -13.82 -0.73 -10.52
C LEU A 168 -12.32 -0.67 -10.87
N ALA A 169 -11.54 -0.21 -9.93
CA ALA A 169 -10.08 -0.17 -9.96
C ALA A 169 -9.51 -0.53 -8.58
N PRO A 170 -9.64 -1.81 -8.14
CA PRO A 170 -9.36 -2.20 -6.76
C PRO A 170 -7.90 -2.02 -6.37
N PHE A 171 -7.67 -1.48 -5.16
CA PHE A 171 -6.36 -1.35 -4.53
C PHE A 171 -6.47 -1.41 -3.01
N LEU A 172 -5.33 -1.52 -2.30
CA LEU A 172 -5.28 -1.45 -0.85
C LEU A 172 -4.90 -0.03 -0.43
N GLY A 173 -5.73 0.63 0.36
CA GLY A 173 -5.42 1.91 0.98
C GLY A 173 -4.28 1.75 1.98
N CYS A 174 -4.40 0.75 2.84
CA CYS A 174 -3.38 0.42 3.84
C CYS A 174 -2.48 -0.74 3.42
N LEU A 175 -1.18 -0.50 3.44
CA LEU A 175 -0.12 -1.52 3.35
C LEU A 175 1.14 -1.00 4.05
N GLY A 176 1.57 -1.63 5.13
CA GLY A 176 2.73 -1.15 5.88
C GLY A 176 3.38 -2.19 6.78
N VAL A 177 4.53 -1.83 7.30
CA VAL A 177 5.30 -2.59 8.31
C VAL A 177 5.23 -1.88 9.67
N ALA A 178 5.63 -2.54 10.74
CA ALA A 178 5.74 -1.87 12.04
C ALA A 178 6.79 -0.75 12.00
N PRO A 179 6.48 0.43 12.56
CA PRO A 179 7.43 1.55 12.66
C PRO A 179 8.66 1.21 13.49
N ALA A 180 9.71 2.03 13.36
CA ALA A 180 10.93 1.90 14.14
C ALA A 180 10.71 2.20 15.63
N SER A 181 11.69 1.83 16.46
CA SER A 181 11.79 2.26 17.87
C SER A 181 10.62 1.85 18.77
N GLY A 182 9.81 0.86 18.37
CA GLY A 182 8.65 0.42 19.15
C GLY A 182 7.46 1.38 19.10
N GLU A 183 7.44 2.30 18.15
CA GLU A 183 6.26 3.14 17.92
C GLU A 183 5.04 2.30 17.58
N VAL A 184 3.88 2.81 17.97
CA VAL A 184 2.56 2.29 17.62
C VAL A 184 1.79 3.41 16.94
N ARG A 185 1.43 3.21 15.68
CA ARG A 185 0.74 4.20 14.86
C ARG A 185 -0.65 3.69 14.50
N SER A 186 -1.64 4.57 14.57
CA SER A 186 -2.99 4.26 14.07
C SER A 186 -2.95 3.85 12.59
N THR A 187 -3.84 2.96 12.21
CA THR A 187 -3.97 2.49 10.83
C THR A 187 -4.42 3.56 9.83
N ILE A 188 -4.88 4.71 10.29
CA ILE A 188 -5.21 5.87 9.44
C ILE A 188 -3.99 6.77 9.12
N VAL A 189 -2.78 6.41 9.53
CA VAL A 189 -1.59 7.26 9.36
C VAL A 189 -0.65 6.67 8.33
N PRO A 190 -0.36 7.35 7.22
CA PRO A 190 0.74 7.00 6.33
C PRO A 190 2.06 7.62 6.81
N ASP A 191 3.17 6.93 6.59
CA ASP A 191 4.53 7.45 6.85
C ASP A 191 5.56 6.58 6.09
N ASN A 192 6.84 6.72 6.44
CA ASN A 192 7.96 5.98 5.87
C ASN A 192 7.90 4.44 6.05
N PHE A 193 6.99 3.96 6.87
CA PHE A 193 6.69 2.53 7.04
C PHE A 193 5.57 2.02 6.10
N GLY A 194 5.01 2.86 5.25
CA GLY A 194 3.78 2.63 4.48
C GLY A 194 2.58 3.15 5.25
N GLY A 195 1.68 2.28 5.64
CA GLY A 195 0.46 2.65 6.36
C GLY A 195 -0.69 3.01 5.42
N ASN A 196 -1.49 4.00 5.80
CA ASN A 196 -2.64 4.48 5.02
C ASN A 196 -2.22 5.39 3.87
N MET A 197 -1.58 4.80 2.87
CA MET A 197 -1.07 5.57 1.74
C MET A 197 -2.17 6.00 0.78
N ASP A 198 -3.29 5.30 0.76
CA ASP A 198 -4.43 5.46 -0.16
C ASP A 198 -4.00 5.56 -1.63
N CYS A 199 -2.94 4.85 -1.95
CA CYS A 199 -2.28 4.96 -3.23
C CYS A 199 -2.87 3.98 -4.24
N PRO A 200 -3.54 4.47 -5.34
CA PRO A 200 -4.14 3.61 -6.36
C PRO A 200 -3.15 2.69 -7.07
N GLU A 201 -1.85 2.92 -6.90
CA GLU A 201 -0.81 2.06 -7.43
C GLU A 201 -0.46 0.89 -6.47
N VAL A 202 -1.07 0.79 -5.28
CA VAL A 202 -0.98 -0.40 -4.41
C VAL A 202 -2.01 -1.44 -4.87
N ARG A 203 -1.90 -1.85 -6.13
CA ARG A 203 -2.87 -2.67 -6.87
C ARG A 203 -2.25 -3.89 -7.53
N ALA A 204 -3.11 -4.80 -7.99
CA ALA A 204 -2.69 -6.02 -8.69
C ALA A 204 -1.80 -5.70 -9.91
N GLY A 205 -0.74 -6.48 -10.08
CA GLY A 205 0.29 -6.30 -11.12
C GLY A 205 1.46 -5.41 -10.71
N ASN A 206 1.37 -4.70 -9.58
CA ASN A 206 2.44 -3.87 -9.05
C ASN A 206 3.19 -4.58 -7.90
N THR A 207 4.44 -4.16 -7.71
CA THR A 207 5.29 -4.59 -6.60
C THR A 207 5.57 -3.40 -5.69
N VAL A 208 5.34 -3.57 -4.38
CA VAL A 208 5.59 -2.55 -3.36
C VAL A 208 6.83 -2.93 -2.55
N TYR A 209 7.72 -2.00 -2.32
CA TYR A 209 8.93 -2.12 -1.53
C TYR A 209 8.78 -1.34 -0.23
N LEU A 210 8.92 -2.01 0.90
CA LEU A 210 8.82 -1.42 2.23
C LEU A 210 10.09 -1.67 3.02
N GLY A 211 10.70 -0.63 3.56
CA GLY A 211 11.88 -0.76 4.42
C GLY A 211 11.55 -1.44 5.74
N VAL A 212 12.28 -2.49 6.08
CA VAL A 212 12.15 -3.18 7.38
C VAL A 212 12.69 -2.27 8.49
N ARG A 213 11.87 -2.01 9.50
CA ARG A 213 12.21 -1.12 10.63
C ARG A 213 12.41 -1.89 11.94
N VAL A 214 11.77 -3.06 12.06
CA VAL A 214 11.87 -3.95 13.22
C VAL A 214 12.09 -5.40 12.74
N PRO A 215 12.63 -6.32 13.58
CA PRO A 215 12.78 -7.72 13.20
C PRO A 215 11.46 -8.32 12.71
N GLY A 216 11.51 -8.98 11.55
CA GLY A 216 10.37 -9.60 10.90
C GLY A 216 9.47 -8.63 10.11
N GLY A 217 9.71 -7.32 10.15
CA GLY A 217 8.94 -6.29 9.46
C GLY A 217 7.53 -6.12 9.98
N LEU A 218 6.84 -7.18 10.39
CA LEU A 218 5.46 -7.17 10.88
C LEU A 218 4.50 -6.51 9.87
N LEU A 219 4.43 -7.09 8.68
CA LEU A 219 3.60 -6.61 7.57
C LEU A 219 2.11 -6.72 7.89
N SER A 220 1.37 -5.63 7.72
CA SER A 220 -0.09 -5.60 7.81
C SER A 220 -0.67 -4.85 6.61
N PHE A 221 -1.90 -5.19 6.24
CA PHE A 221 -2.62 -4.54 5.14
C PHE A 221 -4.13 -4.66 5.31
N GLY A 222 -4.85 -3.71 4.73
CA GLY A 222 -6.31 -3.64 4.83
C GLY A 222 -6.85 -2.51 3.97
N ASP A 223 -8.04 -2.03 4.36
CA ASP A 223 -8.62 -0.83 3.78
C ASP A 223 -8.78 -0.97 2.26
N GLY A 224 -9.69 -1.83 1.87
CA GLY A 224 -9.91 -2.18 0.47
C GLY A 224 -10.71 -1.12 -0.26
N HIS A 225 -10.11 -0.44 -1.22
CA HIS A 225 -10.75 0.55 -2.07
C HIS A 225 -11.17 -0.10 -3.41
N TYR A 226 -12.44 0.01 -3.77
CA TYR A 226 -12.93 -0.50 -5.05
C TYR A 226 -12.71 0.48 -6.19
N ALA A 227 -12.67 1.78 -5.89
CA ALA A 227 -12.22 2.86 -6.75
C ALA A 227 -12.05 4.16 -5.93
N MET A 228 -11.18 5.05 -6.40
CA MET A 228 -10.94 6.36 -5.79
C MET A 228 -10.46 7.34 -6.85
N GLY A 229 -10.83 8.59 -6.73
CA GLY A 229 -10.25 9.70 -7.49
C GLY A 229 -9.03 10.29 -6.77
N ASP A 230 -8.14 10.95 -7.51
CA ASP A 230 -6.97 11.62 -6.94
C ASP A 230 -7.38 12.60 -5.82
N GLY A 231 -6.63 12.56 -4.73
CA GLY A 231 -6.81 13.42 -3.57
C GLY A 231 -7.73 12.89 -2.49
N GLU A 232 -8.54 11.85 -2.77
CA GLU A 232 -9.51 11.26 -1.81
C GLU A 232 -10.37 12.33 -1.11
N ILE A 233 -10.78 13.33 -1.86
CA ILE A 233 -11.19 14.64 -1.35
C ILE A 233 -12.36 14.64 -0.36
N ILE A 234 -13.21 13.62 -0.37
CA ILE A 234 -14.33 13.53 0.56
C ILE A 234 -13.94 12.89 1.91
N GLY A 235 -12.76 12.25 1.98
CA GLY A 235 -12.24 11.59 3.18
C GLY A 235 -12.33 10.06 3.14
N THR A 236 -12.94 9.49 2.11
CA THR A 236 -12.99 8.04 1.86
C THR A 236 -13.03 7.77 0.36
N ALA A 237 -12.62 6.58 -0.03
CA ALA A 237 -12.82 6.02 -1.37
C ALA A 237 -14.22 5.38 -1.51
N ILE A 238 -14.38 4.48 -2.46
CA ILE A 238 -15.47 3.48 -2.48
C ILE A 238 -14.96 2.27 -1.71
N GLU A 239 -15.28 2.23 -0.41
CA GLU A 239 -14.74 1.34 0.59
C GLU A 239 -15.41 -0.03 0.57
N GLY A 240 -14.62 -1.09 0.68
CA GLY A 240 -15.18 -2.43 0.78
C GLY A 240 -14.18 -3.51 1.16
N ALA A 241 -14.69 -4.57 1.75
CA ALA A 241 -13.90 -5.76 2.05
C ALA A 241 -13.29 -6.36 0.77
N MET A 242 -12.03 -6.83 0.85
CA MET A 242 -11.25 -7.26 -0.31
C MET A 242 -10.78 -8.71 -0.18
N ASN A 243 -10.89 -9.51 -1.23
CA ASN A 243 -10.14 -10.75 -1.36
C ASN A 243 -8.75 -10.41 -1.91
N VAL A 244 -7.71 -10.87 -1.22
CA VAL A 244 -6.32 -10.47 -1.46
C VAL A 244 -5.46 -11.69 -1.73
N GLU A 245 -4.65 -11.61 -2.79
CA GLU A 245 -3.56 -12.54 -3.06
C GLU A 245 -2.29 -11.73 -3.31
N LEU A 246 -1.27 -11.98 -2.52
CA LEU A 246 0.03 -11.32 -2.65
C LEU A 246 1.17 -12.27 -2.26
N THR A 247 2.36 -12.02 -2.81
CA THR A 247 3.58 -12.73 -2.45
C THR A 247 4.52 -11.78 -1.72
N VAL A 248 5.06 -12.23 -0.58
CA VAL A 248 5.99 -11.46 0.25
C VAL A 248 7.38 -12.06 0.14
N ASP A 249 8.33 -11.26 -0.34
CA ASP A 249 9.74 -11.63 -0.44
C ASP A 249 10.63 -10.64 0.33
N LEU A 250 11.93 -10.88 0.37
CA LEU A 250 12.89 -10.14 1.18
C LEU A 250 14.18 -9.87 0.41
N VAL A 251 14.58 -8.60 0.36
CA VAL A 251 15.90 -8.18 -0.12
C VAL A 251 16.75 -7.77 1.07
N LYS A 252 17.84 -8.48 1.29
CA LYS A 252 18.77 -8.27 2.41
C LYS A 252 19.70 -7.08 2.15
N LYS A 253 20.01 -6.33 3.22
CA LYS A 253 21.00 -5.25 3.23
C LYS A 253 20.79 -4.20 2.13
N ARG A 254 19.55 -3.94 1.81
CA ARG A 254 19.11 -2.86 0.92
C ARG A 254 18.00 -2.10 1.62
N GLU A 255 18.30 -0.93 2.11
CA GLU A 255 17.34 -0.07 2.77
C GLU A 255 16.45 0.63 1.73
N THR A 256 15.14 0.64 1.99
CA THR A 256 14.15 1.45 1.27
C THR A 256 13.64 2.49 2.25
N PRO A 257 14.07 3.76 2.14
CA PRO A 257 13.73 4.81 3.13
C PRO A 257 12.26 5.16 3.17
N TRP A 258 11.62 5.18 2.00
CA TRP A 258 10.18 5.45 1.79
C TRP A 258 9.56 4.37 0.92
N PRO A 259 8.24 4.15 0.99
CA PRO A 259 7.61 3.15 0.14
C PRO A 259 7.84 3.44 -1.33
N ARG A 260 8.23 2.41 -2.07
CA ARG A 260 8.45 2.45 -3.52
C ARG A 260 7.53 1.46 -4.21
N ILE A 261 7.07 1.79 -5.39
CA ILE A 261 6.20 0.91 -6.19
C ILE A 261 6.81 0.78 -7.58
N GLU A 262 6.74 -0.42 -8.14
CA GLU A 262 7.28 -0.70 -9.47
C GLU A 262 6.36 -1.63 -10.24
N ASN A 263 6.23 -1.39 -11.54
CA ASN A 263 5.59 -2.31 -12.48
C ASN A 263 6.38 -2.36 -13.80
N ALA A 264 5.80 -2.90 -14.85
CA ALA A 264 6.47 -3.00 -16.16
C ALA A 264 6.87 -1.62 -16.70
N ASP A 265 6.04 -0.58 -16.49
CA ASP A 265 6.14 0.70 -17.16
C ASP A 265 6.74 1.81 -16.29
N TRP A 266 6.61 1.71 -14.95
CA TRP A 266 6.88 2.80 -14.03
C TRP A 266 7.74 2.39 -12.85
N ILE A 267 8.56 3.32 -12.38
CA ILE A 267 9.07 3.38 -11.01
C ILE A 267 8.38 4.53 -10.30
N MET A 268 8.00 4.32 -9.03
CA MET A 268 7.14 5.23 -8.29
C MET A 268 7.58 5.29 -6.83
N SER A 269 7.71 6.50 -6.28
CA SER A 269 8.05 6.76 -4.88
C SER A 269 6.90 7.44 -4.18
N VAL A 270 6.56 6.96 -2.99
CA VAL A 270 5.49 7.50 -2.15
C VAL A 270 6.11 8.34 -1.05
N GLY A 271 5.65 9.58 -0.89
CA GLY A 271 6.01 10.44 0.22
C GLY A 271 4.78 10.82 1.02
N ALA A 272 4.90 10.78 2.34
CA ALA A 272 3.86 11.26 3.24
C ALA A 272 4.38 12.42 4.10
N GLY A 273 3.48 13.33 4.45
CA GLY A 273 3.79 14.49 5.28
C GLY A 273 2.75 15.60 5.20
N ARG A 274 2.79 16.50 6.16
CA ARG A 274 1.96 17.69 6.24
C ARG A 274 2.82 18.90 6.57
N PRO A 275 2.77 19.98 5.79
CA PRO A 275 1.86 20.27 4.67
C PRO A 275 2.17 19.47 3.40
N LEU A 276 1.30 19.54 2.39
CA LEU A 276 1.34 18.75 1.16
C LEU A 276 2.68 18.85 0.39
N GLU A 277 3.27 20.06 0.37
CA GLU A 277 4.57 20.28 -0.27
C GLU A 277 5.71 19.50 0.38
N ASP A 278 5.62 19.14 1.66
CA ASP A 278 6.63 18.32 2.32
C ASP A 278 6.48 16.84 1.93
N ALA A 279 5.24 16.33 1.80
CA ALA A 279 4.98 15.03 1.20
C ALA A 279 5.57 14.93 -0.22
N ALA A 280 5.35 15.96 -1.04
CA ALA A 280 5.92 16.04 -2.38
C ALA A 280 7.45 16.04 -2.37
N ARG A 281 8.09 16.87 -1.52
CA ARG A 281 9.56 16.92 -1.39
C ARG A 281 10.16 15.59 -1.00
N VAL A 282 9.52 14.87 -0.08
CA VAL A 282 9.93 13.53 0.35
C VAL A 282 9.90 12.56 -0.85
N ALA A 283 8.78 12.50 -1.57
CA ALA A 283 8.63 11.62 -2.72
C ALA A 283 9.62 11.94 -3.85
N PHE A 284 9.83 13.22 -4.17
CA PHE A 284 10.81 13.64 -5.18
C PHE A 284 12.25 13.32 -4.77
N LYS A 285 12.62 13.57 -3.51
CA LYS A 285 13.95 13.25 -3.00
C LYS A 285 14.25 11.76 -3.12
N ASP A 286 13.30 10.90 -2.73
CA ASP A 286 13.47 9.45 -2.84
C ASP A 286 13.51 9.02 -4.31
N MET A 287 12.70 9.61 -5.21
CA MET A 287 12.74 9.34 -6.64
C MET A 287 14.07 9.70 -7.28
N VAL A 288 14.67 10.84 -6.92
CA VAL A 288 16.03 11.23 -7.38
C VAL A 288 17.06 10.18 -6.97
N ALA A 289 17.02 9.74 -5.71
CA ALA A 289 17.91 8.70 -5.21
C ALA A 289 17.70 7.38 -5.98
N TRP A 290 16.45 7.01 -6.23
CA TRP A 290 16.14 5.76 -6.93
C TRP A 290 16.54 5.79 -8.43
N VAL A 291 16.37 6.93 -9.10
CA VAL A 291 16.86 7.11 -10.47
C VAL A 291 18.39 6.99 -10.51
N ARG A 292 19.12 7.57 -9.53
CA ARG A 292 20.57 7.39 -9.40
C ARG A 292 20.96 5.93 -9.25
N GLU A 293 20.28 5.19 -8.37
CA GLU A 293 20.52 3.75 -8.17
C GLU A 293 20.36 2.96 -9.48
N LYS A 294 19.36 3.30 -10.28
CA LYS A 294 19.04 2.57 -11.53
C LYS A 294 19.92 2.98 -12.72
N SER A 295 20.34 4.23 -12.78
CA SER A 295 21.01 4.79 -13.97
C SER A 295 22.51 5.05 -13.82
N GLY A 296 22.97 5.23 -12.57
CA GLY A 296 24.34 5.68 -12.30
C GLY A 296 24.58 7.18 -12.51
N LEU A 297 23.54 7.98 -12.76
CA LEU A 297 23.66 9.44 -12.89
C LEU A 297 24.23 10.09 -11.62
N ALA A 298 24.96 11.20 -11.81
CA ALA A 298 25.28 12.10 -10.71
C ALA A 298 23.99 12.71 -10.12
N GLU A 299 24.08 13.21 -8.89
CA GLU A 299 22.89 13.67 -8.16
C GLU A 299 22.13 14.78 -8.88
N MET A 300 22.84 15.80 -9.34
CA MET A 300 22.22 16.93 -10.04
C MET A 300 21.65 16.54 -11.41
N ASP A 301 22.28 15.60 -12.10
CA ASP A 301 21.77 15.09 -13.38
C ASP A 301 20.51 14.25 -13.17
N ALA A 302 20.46 13.43 -12.11
CA ALA A 302 19.26 12.70 -11.73
C ALA A 302 18.13 13.64 -11.28
N TYR A 303 18.45 14.70 -10.58
CA TYR A 303 17.49 15.73 -10.17
C TYR A 303 16.88 16.43 -11.39
N GLU A 304 17.73 16.88 -12.34
CA GLU A 304 17.27 17.46 -13.60
C GLU A 304 16.41 16.46 -14.39
N PHE A 305 16.87 15.22 -14.51
CA PHE A 305 16.11 14.17 -15.20
C PHE A 305 14.71 13.96 -14.59
N VAL A 306 14.62 13.87 -13.26
CA VAL A 306 13.34 13.70 -12.54
C VAL A 306 12.46 14.93 -12.76
N SER A 307 13.03 16.15 -12.70
CA SER A 307 12.32 17.42 -12.93
C SER A 307 11.57 17.42 -14.26
N GLN A 308 12.18 16.91 -15.32
CA GLN A 308 11.62 16.95 -16.68
C GLN A 308 10.72 15.75 -17.02
N ASN A 309 10.81 14.64 -16.29
CA ASN A 309 10.17 13.38 -16.67
C ASN A 309 9.11 12.87 -15.68
N ALA A 310 9.11 13.36 -14.44
CA ALA A 310 8.20 12.86 -13.42
C ALA A 310 6.77 13.40 -13.57
N ARG A 311 5.83 12.63 -13.03
CA ARG A 311 4.46 13.05 -12.71
C ARG A 311 4.25 12.89 -11.22
N ALA A 312 3.51 13.79 -10.61
CA ALA A 312 3.30 13.81 -9.17
C ALA A 312 1.82 14.06 -8.82
N PRO A 313 0.92 13.06 -8.96
CA PRO A 313 -0.44 13.22 -8.48
C PRO A 313 -0.47 13.35 -6.95
N ILE A 314 -1.41 14.17 -6.47
CA ILE A 314 -1.85 14.15 -5.07
C ILE A 314 -2.66 12.87 -4.89
N VAL A 315 -2.21 11.98 -4.03
CA VAL A 315 -2.85 10.69 -3.83
C VAL A 315 -4.02 10.83 -2.88
N GLN A 316 -3.77 11.33 -1.67
CA GLN A 316 -4.78 11.75 -0.70
C GLN A 316 -4.32 13.03 0.01
N MET A 317 -5.28 13.85 0.44
CA MET A 317 -5.04 15.09 1.19
C MET A 317 -6.08 15.28 2.30
N VAL A 318 -6.34 14.18 3.02
CA VAL A 318 -7.41 14.10 4.03
C VAL A 318 -6.90 13.53 5.36
N ASP A 319 -5.98 12.59 5.31
CA ASP A 319 -5.40 11.91 6.46
C ASP A 319 -4.53 12.82 7.35
N PRO A 320 -4.11 12.34 8.54
CA PRO A 320 -3.19 13.09 9.41
C PRO A 320 -1.90 13.51 8.69
N GLU A 321 -1.38 12.67 7.79
CA GLU A 321 -0.32 13.01 6.85
C GLU A 321 -0.83 12.83 5.42
N TYR A 322 -0.56 13.79 4.54
CA TYR A 322 -0.95 13.74 3.13
C TYR A 322 -0.02 12.85 2.32
N THR A 323 -0.52 12.24 1.24
CA THR A 323 0.29 11.36 0.39
C THR A 323 0.45 11.91 -1.02
N VAL A 324 1.70 11.95 -1.49
CA VAL A 324 2.07 12.29 -2.87
C VAL A 324 2.81 11.12 -3.50
N LEU A 325 2.44 10.76 -4.71
CA LEU A 325 3.14 9.78 -5.53
C LEU A 325 3.98 10.51 -6.58
N VAL A 326 5.28 10.24 -6.64
CA VAL A 326 6.12 10.65 -7.77
C VAL A 326 6.42 9.45 -8.64
N LYS A 327 6.14 9.53 -9.94
CA LYS A 327 6.36 8.42 -10.87
C LYS A 327 7.12 8.83 -12.12
N VAL A 328 8.05 7.97 -12.57
CA VAL A 328 8.88 8.14 -13.75
C VAL A 328 8.71 6.95 -14.68
N PRO A 329 8.48 7.15 -16.00
CA PRO A 329 8.37 6.06 -16.95
C PRO A 329 9.71 5.34 -17.12
N LYS A 330 9.72 4.03 -16.99
CA LYS A 330 10.94 3.22 -17.20
C LYS A 330 11.55 3.38 -18.59
N ALA A 331 10.70 3.55 -19.60
CA ALA A 331 11.14 3.77 -20.99
C ALA A 331 11.97 5.05 -21.20
N ARG A 332 11.95 5.97 -20.23
CA ARG A 332 12.74 7.21 -20.25
C ARG A 332 13.99 7.15 -19.40
N LEU A 333 14.16 6.10 -18.55
CA LEU A 333 15.35 5.98 -17.73
C LEU A 333 16.59 6.00 -18.61
N PRO A 334 17.60 6.83 -18.29
CA PRO A 334 18.79 6.91 -19.10
C PRO A 334 19.61 5.62 -19.00
N GLY A 335 20.04 5.12 -20.16
CA GLY A 335 21.02 4.06 -20.27
C GLY A 335 22.45 4.64 -20.40
N PRO A 336 23.48 3.79 -20.42
CA PRO A 336 24.84 4.23 -20.71
C PRO A 336 24.88 5.02 -22.02
N ALA A 337 25.65 6.11 -22.04
CA ALA A 337 25.85 6.88 -23.27
C ALA A 337 26.43 5.97 -24.36
N LYS A 338 25.79 5.94 -25.52
CA LYS A 338 26.37 5.28 -26.68
C LYS A 338 27.45 6.21 -27.23
N HIS A 339 28.70 5.82 -27.06
CA HIS A 339 29.86 6.50 -27.68
C HIS A 339 29.96 6.15 -29.14
#